data_a049beb1605a95673c30504c4e819de4
#
_entry.id   a049beb1605a95673c30504c4e819de4
#
_cell.length_a   1.000
_cell.length_b   1.000
_cell.length_c   1.000
_cell.angle_alpha   90.00
_cell.angle_beta   90.00
_cell.angle_gamma   90.00
#
_symmetry.space_group_name_H-M   'P 1'
#
loop_
_entity.id
_entity.type
_entity.pdbx_description
1 polymer ?
#
loop_
_entity_poly.entity_id
_entity_poly.type
_entity_poly.pdbx_seq_one_letter_code
_entity_poly.pdbx_strand_id
1 'polypeptide(L)'
;MTKGIIAAAVVMLVASASSAAPYRPSDDATVLVTVPPAAASTQTAFRTAQNALAANPNDLDLALEVARAAIRDGRASADPRRYGQAQAALAPWWSIPNPPMSVRVLRAIVRQSLHDFAGAEADLEAILRLDPRNGQARLTRAFVRQTVGSLADAKDDCRRLPPSVGALAAAVCWLRVQALTGSAASALERLDQVIKIYGKVDPLVLRWAQAVGADMAAMLGQTEAADLHFSEATTDGGDIPTLVAFADHLLDSNRPAEVLTLLAGRSEADIVYLRLAIAGKRLDDARAPHWTALLADRFAAANAGGVQLHLREEARFELEVRGDAATALKLALANWKIQKEPSDARLVLQTALAANDPAAAADVLAFIEKTGLADTRIKPLQDKIAEKKS
;
A
#
# COMPACT_ATOMS: atom_id res chain seq x y z
N MET A 1 -47.27 60.92 10.95
CA MET A 1 -45.98 60.36 11.47
C MET A 1 -46.26 58.98 12.00
N THR A 2 -46.13 57.96 11.20
CA THR A 2 -46.33 56.55 11.58
C THR A 2 -45.06 55.77 11.24
N LYS A 3 -44.35 55.37 12.29
CA LYS A 3 -43.12 54.54 12.16
C LYS A 3 -43.51 53.07 11.94
N GLY A 4 -43.18 52.52 10.77
CA GLY A 4 -43.28 51.10 10.50
C GLY A 4 -42.08 50.34 11.09
N ILE A 5 -42.36 49.33 11.87
CA ILE A 5 -41.35 48.40 12.42
C ILE A 5 -41.31 47.20 11.45
N ILE A 6 -40.14 47.01 10.80
CA ILE A 6 -39.87 45.83 9.98
C ILE A 6 -39.29 44.77 10.91
N ALA A 7 -40.01 43.70 11.17
CA ALA A 7 -39.53 42.52 11.86
C ALA A 7 -38.83 41.59 10.87
N ALA A 8 -37.50 41.41 11.04
CA ALA A 8 -36.73 40.46 10.28
C ALA A 8 -36.86 39.08 10.96
N ALA A 9 -37.49 38.13 10.25
CA ALA A 9 -37.55 36.73 10.66
C ALA A 9 -36.22 36.04 10.32
N VAL A 10 -35.42 35.64 11.33
CA VAL A 10 -34.26 34.80 11.15
C VAL A 10 -34.74 33.34 11.08
N VAL A 11 -34.65 32.75 9.91
CA VAL A 11 -34.90 31.33 9.70
C VAL A 11 -33.59 30.60 10.07
N MET A 12 -33.55 29.93 11.23
CA MET A 12 -32.50 28.98 11.58
C MET A 12 -32.72 27.70 10.79
N LEU A 13 -31.85 27.45 9.78
CA LEU A 13 -31.70 26.13 9.18
C LEU A 13 -30.97 25.22 10.18
N VAL A 14 -31.72 24.35 10.84
CA VAL A 14 -31.16 23.22 11.58
C VAL A 14 -30.70 22.18 10.55
N ALA A 15 -29.41 22.13 10.27
CA ALA A 15 -28.82 21.03 9.52
C ALA A 15 -28.86 19.77 10.38
N SER A 16 -29.81 18.88 10.10
CA SER A 16 -29.84 17.55 10.68
C SER A 16 -28.63 16.78 10.18
N ALA A 17 -27.59 16.64 10.99
CA ALA A 17 -26.53 15.70 10.75
C ALA A 17 -27.11 14.28 10.79
N SER A 18 -27.38 13.69 9.63
CA SER A 18 -27.70 12.27 9.53
C SER A 18 -26.44 11.47 9.90
N SER A 19 -26.32 11.10 11.17
CA SER A 19 -25.37 10.05 11.54
C SER A 19 -25.86 8.76 10.90
N ALA A 20 -25.12 8.24 9.91
CA ALA A 20 -25.40 6.93 9.35
C ALA A 20 -25.21 5.89 10.47
N ALA A 21 -26.31 5.41 11.03
CA ALA A 21 -26.27 4.32 11.99
C ALA A 21 -25.78 3.04 11.31
N PRO A 22 -24.97 2.20 11.98
CA PRO A 22 -24.55 0.93 11.43
C PRO A 22 -25.76 0.11 10.99
N TYR A 23 -25.69 -0.50 9.81
CA TYR A 23 -26.75 -1.40 9.35
C TYR A 23 -26.91 -2.55 10.33
N ARG A 24 -28.11 -2.71 10.86
CA ARG A 24 -28.52 -3.84 11.69
C ARG A 24 -29.58 -4.62 10.93
N PRO A 25 -29.33 -5.91 10.62
CA PRO A 25 -30.36 -6.75 10.01
C PRO A 25 -31.59 -6.79 10.89
N SER A 26 -32.76 -6.82 10.28
CA SER A 26 -34.05 -6.98 11.00
C SER A 26 -34.31 -8.43 11.40
N ASP A 27 -33.54 -9.38 10.85
CA ASP A 27 -33.68 -10.82 11.08
C ASP A 27 -32.28 -11.43 11.19
N ASP A 28 -32.05 -12.25 12.22
CA ASP A 28 -30.80 -12.97 12.45
C ASP A 28 -30.46 -13.98 11.33
N ALA A 29 -31.47 -14.40 10.53
CA ALA A 29 -31.29 -15.24 9.35
C ALA A 29 -30.80 -14.46 8.10
N THR A 30 -30.70 -13.14 8.17
CA THR A 30 -30.24 -12.32 7.04
C THR A 30 -28.80 -12.65 6.68
N VAL A 31 -28.57 -13.23 5.48
CA VAL A 31 -27.23 -13.50 4.95
C VAL A 31 -26.60 -12.19 4.51
N LEU A 32 -25.64 -11.68 5.27
CA LEU A 32 -24.92 -10.46 4.95
C LEU A 32 -23.84 -10.68 3.89
N VAL A 33 -23.20 -11.86 3.94
CA VAL A 33 -22.16 -12.26 3.00
C VAL A 33 -22.08 -13.78 2.91
N THR A 34 -21.84 -14.31 1.71
CA THR A 34 -21.57 -15.74 1.51
C THR A 34 -20.07 -15.95 1.37
N VAL A 35 -19.47 -16.74 2.28
CA VAL A 35 -18.04 -17.05 2.28
C VAL A 35 -17.80 -18.38 1.57
N PRO A 36 -16.86 -18.46 0.59
CA PRO A 36 -16.50 -19.71 -0.05
C PRO A 36 -16.04 -20.79 0.95
N PRO A 37 -16.30 -22.09 0.74
CA PRO A 37 -16.02 -23.15 1.72
C PRO A 37 -14.55 -23.23 2.17
N ALA A 38 -13.59 -23.04 1.25
CA ALA A 38 -12.15 -23.04 1.58
C ALA A 38 -11.77 -21.86 2.48
N ALA A 39 -12.31 -20.67 2.20
CA ALA A 39 -12.12 -19.49 3.04
C ALA A 39 -12.84 -19.63 4.38
N ALA A 40 -13.99 -20.31 4.41
CA ALA A 40 -14.75 -20.57 5.65
C ALA A 40 -13.97 -21.45 6.64
N SER A 41 -13.27 -22.49 6.17
CA SER A 41 -12.45 -23.37 7.04
C SER A 41 -11.26 -22.62 7.64
N THR A 42 -10.56 -21.82 6.87
CA THR A 42 -9.45 -20.98 7.34
C THR A 42 -9.92 -19.94 8.35
N GLN A 43 -11.07 -19.31 8.09
CA GLN A 43 -11.67 -18.32 9.00
C GLN A 43 -12.14 -18.97 10.31
N THR A 44 -12.65 -20.21 10.26
CA THR A 44 -13.05 -20.97 11.46
C THR A 44 -11.82 -21.30 12.31
N ALA A 45 -10.74 -21.81 11.71
CA ALA A 45 -9.49 -22.10 12.42
C ALA A 45 -8.91 -20.84 13.07
N PHE A 46 -8.90 -19.72 12.36
CA PHE A 46 -8.43 -18.44 12.89
C PHE A 46 -9.29 -17.97 14.08
N ARG A 47 -10.62 -18.05 14.00
CA ARG A 47 -11.52 -17.72 15.09
C ARG A 47 -11.32 -18.62 16.32
N THR A 48 -11.12 -19.92 16.10
CA THR A 48 -10.83 -20.87 17.19
C THR A 48 -9.56 -20.48 17.92
N ALA A 49 -8.48 -20.16 17.19
CA ALA A 49 -7.22 -19.70 17.79
C ALA A 49 -7.38 -18.37 18.55
N GLN A 50 -8.15 -17.43 18.00
CA GLN A 50 -8.47 -16.15 18.69
C GLN A 50 -9.25 -16.37 20.00
N ASN A 51 -10.24 -17.28 20.01
CA ASN A 51 -11.01 -17.60 21.21
C ASN A 51 -10.13 -18.28 22.28
N ALA A 52 -9.25 -19.18 21.86
CA ALA A 52 -8.28 -19.80 22.75
C ALA A 52 -7.30 -18.77 23.36
N LEU A 53 -6.81 -17.82 22.55
CA LEU A 53 -5.97 -16.73 23.04
C LEU A 53 -6.73 -15.78 23.99
N ALA A 54 -8.01 -15.52 23.72
CA ALA A 54 -8.83 -14.71 24.62
C ALA A 54 -9.01 -15.36 26.00
N ALA A 55 -9.04 -16.72 26.07
CA ALA A 55 -9.06 -17.46 27.32
C ALA A 55 -7.70 -17.46 28.05
N ASN A 56 -6.58 -17.37 27.30
CA ASN A 56 -5.20 -17.35 27.81
C ASN A 56 -4.37 -16.21 27.19
N PRO A 57 -4.62 -14.93 27.55
CA PRO A 57 -4.04 -13.78 26.86
C PRO A 57 -2.51 -13.68 26.94
N ASN A 58 -1.88 -14.35 27.88
CA ASN A 58 -0.45 -14.36 28.10
C ASN A 58 0.25 -15.61 27.51
N ASP A 59 -0.47 -16.44 26.76
CA ASP A 59 0.14 -17.56 26.02
C ASP A 59 0.89 -17.00 24.81
N LEU A 60 2.22 -16.96 24.91
CA LEU A 60 3.08 -16.39 23.88
C LEU A 60 3.00 -17.15 22.57
N ASP A 61 3.01 -18.47 22.60
CA ASP A 61 3.04 -19.29 21.40
C ASP A 61 1.73 -19.13 20.60
N LEU A 62 0.61 -19.15 21.30
CA LEU A 62 -0.71 -18.93 20.71
C LEU A 62 -0.86 -17.49 20.16
N ALA A 63 -0.35 -16.49 20.89
CA ALA A 63 -0.34 -15.10 20.42
C ALA A 63 0.47 -14.93 19.13
N LEU A 64 1.65 -15.58 19.05
CA LEU A 64 2.49 -15.58 17.85
C LEU A 64 1.81 -16.29 16.67
N GLU A 65 1.09 -17.38 16.92
CA GLU A 65 0.33 -18.11 15.89
C GLU A 65 -0.78 -17.23 15.31
N VAL A 66 -1.63 -16.65 16.17
CA VAL A 66 -2.70 -15.74 15.77
C VAL A 66 -2.17 -14.53 15.02
N ALA A 67 -1.11 -13.89 15.54
CA ALA A 67 -0.52 -12.72 14.88
C ALA A 67 0.06 -13.06 13.50
N ARG A 68 0.75 -14.20 13.35
CA ARG A 68 1.26 -14.65 12.03
C ARG A 68 0.14 -14.93 11.05
N ALA A 69 -0.94 -15.56 11.49
CA ALA A 69 -2.10 -15.83 10.65
C ALA A 69 -2.76 -14.53 10.17
N ALA A 70 -2.98 -13.58 11.09
CA ALA A 70 -3.53 -12.27 10.77
C ALA A 70 -2.64 -11.48 9.79
N ILE A 71 -1.31 -11.48 9.97
CA ILE A 71 -0.36 -10.83 9.07
C ILE A 71 -0.39 -11.47 7.67
N ARG A 72 -0.44 -12.80 7.57
CA ARG A 72 -0.53 -13.49 6.26
C ARG A 72 -1.81 -13.10 5.53
N ASP A 73 -2.94 -13.12 6.23
CA ASP A 73 -4.23 -12.74 5.64
C ASP A 73 -4.27 -11.26 5.25
N GLY A 74 -3.75 -10.36 6.10
CA GLY A 74 -3.65 -8.93 5.80
C GLY A 74 -2.80 -8.63 4.56
N ARG A 75 -1.70 -9.37 4.35
CA ARG A 75 -0.90 -9.26 3.13
C ARG A 75 -1.64 -9.76 1.89
N ALA A 76 -2.29 -10.91 1.99
CA ALA A 76 -2.98 -11.51 0.86
C ALA A 76 -4.21 -10.70 0.43
N SER A 77 -4.98 -10.17 1.39
CA SER A 77 -6.23 -9.44 1.14
C SER A 77 -6.08 -7.92 1.04
N ALA A 78 -4.92 -7.38 1.44
CA ALA A 78 -4.69 -5.94 1.64
C ALA A 78 -5.70 -5.29 2.61
N ASP A 79 -6.16 -6.05 3.62
CA ASP A 79 -7.09 -5.57 4.65
C ASP A 79 -6.32 -5.09 5.90
N PRO A 80 -6.24 -3.76 6.17
CA PRO A 80 -5.50 -3.24 7.31
C PRO A 80 -6.06 -3.67 8.67
N ARG A 81 -7.35 -4.07 8.75
CA ARG A 81 -7.97 -4.58 9.98
C ARG A 81 -7.27 -5.84 10.48
N ARG A 82 -6.69 -6.64 9.59
CA ARG A 82 -5.92 -7.84 9.95
C ARG A 82 -4.64 -7.50 10.72
N TYR A 83 -3.99 -6.40 10.38
CA TYR A 83 -2.83 -5.93 11.16
C TYR A 83 -3.24 -5.44 12.56
N GLY A 84 -4.41 -4.82 12.70
CA GLY A 84 -5.00 -4.50 14.00
C GLY A 84 -5.27 -5.76 14.85
N GLN A 85 -5.75 -6.85 14.22
CA GLN A 85 -5.92 -8.15 14.89
C GLN A 85 -4.58 -8.76 15.33
N ALA A 86 -3.54 -8.66 14.51
CA ALA A 86 -2.18 -9.08 14.88
C ALA A 86 -1.64 -8.25 16.06
N GLN A 87 -1.86 -6.94 16.05
CA GLN A 87 -1.49 -6.07 17.17
C GLN A 87 -2.23 -6.45 18.46
N ALA A 88 -3.53 -6.70 18.38
CA ALA A 88 -4.34 -7.12 19.52
C ALA A 88 -3.86 -8.45 20.09
N ALA A 89 -3.50 -9.42 19.25
CA ALA A 89 -2.94 -10.70 19.69
C ALA A 89 -1.61 -10.53 20.46
N LEU A 90 -0.82 -9.53 20.10
CA LEU A 90 0.47 -9.22 20.74
C LEU A 90 0.34 -8.17 21.87
N ALA A 91 -0.87 -7.78 22.27
CA ALA A 91 -1.10 -6.67 23.21
C ALA A 91 -0.30 -6.75 24.53
N PRO A 92 -0.17 -7.92 25.22
CA PRO A 92 0.61 -8.02 26.46
C PRO A 92 2.09 -7.62 26.30
N TRP A 93 2.64 -7.79 25.09
CA TRP A 93 4.05 -7.50 24.78
C TRP A 93 4.24 -6.25 23.93
N TRP A 94 3.15 -5.63 23.46
CA TRP A 94 3.21 -4.56 22.47
C TRP A 94 3.99 -3.34 22.95
N SER A 95 3.74 -2.92 24.19
CA SER A 95 4.35 -1.72 24.79
C SER A 95 5.61 -2.03 25.58
N ILE A 96 6.01 -3.31 25.71
CA ILE A 96 7.22 -3.66 26.44
C ILE A 96 8.45 -3.22 25.63
N PRO A 97 9.39 -2.46 26.19
CA PRO A 97 10.59 -1.99 25.48
C PRO A 97 11.45 -3.12 24.92
N ASN A 98 11.57 -4.22 25.68
CA ASN A 98 12.35 -5.39 25.30
C ASN A 98 11.48 -6.67 25.32
N PRO A 99 10.55 -6.82 24.37
CA PRO A 99 9.74 -8.02 24.27
C PRO A 99 10.58 -9.20 23.73
N PRO A 100 10.07 -10.45 23.81
CA PRO A 100 10.69 -11.59 23.14
C PRO A 100 11.00 -11.28 21.67
N MET A 101 12.10 -11.79 21.13
CA MET A 101 12.55 -11.50 19.77
C MET A 101 11.49 -11.86 18.72
N SER A 102 10.77 -12.96 18.91
CA SER A 102 9.67 -13.38 18.02
C SER A 102 8.53 -12.35 17.96
N VAL A 103 8.17 -11.75 19.09
CA VAL A 103 7.20 -10.64 19.15
C VAL A 103 7.74 -9.41 18.43
N ARG A 104 9.01 -9.05 18.67
CA ARG A 104 9.64 -7.87 18.07
C ARG A 104 9.64 -7.94 16.55
N VAL A 105 9.91 -9.12 15.97
CA VAL A 105 9.84 -9.35 14.51
C VAL A 105 8.43 -9.09 14.00
N LEU A 106 7.40 -9.66 14.62
CA LEU A 106 6.02 -9.47 14.18
C LEU A 106 5.53 -8.04 14.41
N ARG A 107 5.95 -7.41 15.52
CA ARG A 107 5.64 -6.01 15.80
C ARG A 107 6.23 -5.08 14.72
N ALA A 108 7.46 -5.31 14.30
CA ALA A 108 8.08 -4.57 13.20
C ALA A 108 7.30 -4.72 11.88
N ILE A 109 6.85 -5.94 11.56
CA ILE A 109 6.03 -6.19 10.37
C ILE A 109 4.69 -5.46 10.45
N VAL A 110 4.00 -5.53 11.59
CA VAL A 110 2.71 -4.83 11.79
C VAL A 110 2.90 -3.32 11.68
N ARG A 111 3.92 -2.76 12.35
CA ARG A 111 4.24 -1.34 12.29
C ARG A 111 4.51 -0.86 10.87
N GLN A 112 5.34 -1.58 10.11
CA GLN A 112 5.57 -1.30 8.70
C GLN A 112 4.27 -1.29 7.89
N SER A 113 3.40 -2.27 8.11
CA SER A 113 2.13 -2.38 7.39
C SER A 113 1.11 -1.30 7.77
N LEU A 114 1.26 -0.71 8.95
CA LEU A 114 0.49 0.43 9.44
C LEU A 114 1.21 1.77 9.26
N HIS A 115 2.27 1.80 8.45
CA HIS A 115 3.09 2.97 8.11
C HIS A 115 3.83 3.63 9.31
N ASP A 116 3.94 2.94 10.45
CA ASP A 116 4.87 3.31 11.53
C ASP A 116 6.30 2.81 11.20
N PHE A 117 6.89 3.41 10.17
CA PHE A 117 8.22 3.01 9.69
C PHE A 117 9.33 3.27 10.71
N ALA A 118 9.23 4.34 11.47
CA ALA A 118 10.20 4.66 12.52
C ALA A 118 10.18 3.61 13.64
N GLY A 119 9.00 3.22 14.11
CA GLY A 119 8.84 2.17 15.09
C GLY A 119 9.26 0.80 14.57
N ALA A 120 8.99 0.51 13.29
CA ALA A 120 9.46 -0.72 12.64
C ALA A 120 11.00 -0.76 12.56
N GLU A 121 11.65 0.31 12.11
CA GLU A 121 13.11 0.40 12.03
C GLU A 121 13.76 0.24 13.41
N ALA A 122 13.24 0.88 14.45
CA ALA A 122 13.75 0.75 15.82
C ALA A 122 13.70 -0.71 16.33
N ASP A 123 12.61 -1.45 16.07
CA ASP A 123 12.51 -2.86 16.39
C ASP A 123 13.53 -3.71 15.63
N LEU A 124 13.67 -3.47 14.31
CA LEU A 124 14.59 -4.20 13.44
C LEU A 124 16.06 -3.93 13.82
N GLU A 125 16.41 -2.69 14.16
CA GLU A 125 17.72 -2.36 14.68
C GLU A 125 18.03 -3.07 16.00
N ALA A 126 17.05 -3.13 16.90
CA ALA A 126 17.22 -3.83 18.16
C ALA A 126 17.42 -5.35 17.97
N ILE A 127 16.73 -5.96 16.97
CA ILE A 127 16.97 -7.36 16.59
C ILE A 127 18.40 -7.52 16.06
N LEU A 128 18.83 -6.65 15.14
CA LEU A 128 20.15 -6.74 14.49
C LEU A 128 21.32 -6.42 15.42
N ARG A 129 21.10 -5.70 16.54
CA ARG A 129 22.10 -5.55 17.61
C ARG A 129 22.32 -6.86 18.37
N LEU A 130 21.27 -7.66 18.58
CA LEU A 130 21.33 -8.94 19.29
C LEU A 130 21.78 -10.08 18.38
N ASP A 131 21.28 -10.08 17.14
CA ASP A 131 21.60 -11.05 16.10
C ASP A 131 21.94 -10.36 14.78
N PRO A 132 23.21 -9.97 14.56
CA PRO A 132 23.64 -9.30 13.34
C PRO A 132 23.47 -10.13 12.06
N ARG A 133 23.25 -11.46 12.19
CA ARG A 133 23.03 -12.37 11.07
C ARG A 133 21.56 -12.68 10.82
N ASN A 134 20.64 -12.00 11.49
CA ASN A 134 19.21 -12.18 11.26
C ASN A 134 18.83 -11.67 9.85
N GLY A 135 18.75 -12.59 8.89
CA GLY A 135 18.47 -12.28 7.49
C GLY A 135 17.09 -11.67 7.29
N GLN A 136 16.08 -12.19 8.01
CA GLN A 136 14.70 -11.66 7.91
C GLN A 136 14.62 -10.21 8.40
N ALA A 137 15.20 -9.91 9.56
CA ALA A 137 15.19 -8.55 10.10
C ALA A 137 15.93 -7.59 9.16
N ARG A 138 17.09 -8.00 8.63
CA ARG A 138 17.88 -7.17 7.70
C ARG A 138 17.15 -6.92 6.39
N LEU A 139 16.54 -7.95 5.81
CA LEU A 139 15.74 -7.81 4.57
C LEU A 139 14.55 -6.89 4.79
N THR A 140 13.81 -7.08 5.89
CA THR A 140 12.67 -6.21 6.24
C THR A 140 13.11 -4.76 6.43
N ARG A 141 14.25 -4.52 7.14
CA ARG A 141 14.77 -3.16 7.32
C ARG A 141 15.18 -2.52 5.98
N ALA A 142 15.80 -3.30 5.09
CA ALA A 142 16.12 -2.80 3.75
C ALA A 142 14.87 -2.32 3.00
N PHE A 143 13.74 -3.03 3.13
CA PHE A 143 12.48 -2.59 2.51
C PHE A 143 11.89 -1.36 3.18
N VAL A 144 11.86 -1.29 4.51
CA VAL A 144 11.44 -0.08 5.24
C VAL A 144 12.24 1.13 4.74
N ARG A 145 13.56 1.00 4.65
CA ARG A 145 14.47 2.04 4.19
C ARG A 145 14.25 2.44 2.73
N GLN A 146 13.95 1.47 1.85
CA GLN A 146 13.55 1.78 0.48
C GLN A 146 12.27 2.61 0.44
N THR A 147 11.26 2.22 1.21
CA THR A 147 9.98 2.92 1.26
C THR A 147 10.09 4.36 1.78
N VAL A 148 10.92 4.60 2.79
CA VAL A 148 11.13 5.96 3.32
C VAL A 148 12.19 6.77 2.56
N GLY A 149 12.82 6.19 1.53
CA GLY A 149 13.80 6.86 0.69
C GLY A 149 15.23 6.89 1.24
N SER A 150 15.55 6.13 2.29
CA SER A 150 16.91 5.94 2.82
C SER A 150 17.70 4.92 1.97
N LEU A 151 17.86 5.22 0.66
CA LEU A 151 18.34 4.25 -0.33
C LEU A 151 19.79 3.82 -0.09
N ALA A 152 20.66 4.70 0.44
CA ALA A 152 22.04 4.35 0.77
C ALA A 152 22.10 3.29 1.88
N ASP A 153 21.30 3.47 2.94
CA ASP A 153 21.24 2.52 4.05
C ASP A 153 20.55 1.21 3.66
N ALA A 154 19.52 1.30 2.79
CA ALA A 154 18.90 0.12 2.20
C ALA A 154 19.89 -0.70 1.38
N LYS A 155 20.74 -0.03 0.59
CA LYS A 155 21.81 -0.65 -0.20
C LYS A 155 22.80 -1.40 0.70
N ASP A 156 23.20 -0.80 1.82
CA ASP A 156 24.10 -1.42 2.79
C ASP A 156 23.46 -2.67 3.43
N ASP A 157 22.19 -2.61 3.81
CA ASP A 157 21.47 -3.78 4.32
C ASP A 157 21.39 -4.91 3.28
N CYS A 158 21.05 -4.62 2.02
CA CYS A 158 21.01 -5.63 0.96
C CYS A 158 22.38 -6.29 0.75
N ARG A 159 23.48 -5.54 0.84
CA ARG A 159 24.85 -6.06 0.70
C ARG A 159 25.25 -7.01 1.83
N ARG A 160 24.71 -6.81 3.03
CA ARG A 160 25.03 -7.56 4.24
C ARG A 160 24.05 -8.71 4.52
N LEU A 161 23.17 -9.04 3.55
CA LEU A 161 22.27 -10.18 3.71
C LEU A 161 23.06 -11.48 3.83
N PRO A 162 22.77 -12.33 4.83
CA PRO A 162 23.43 -13.60 4.97
C PRO A 162 22.95 -14.60 3.90
N PRO A 163 23.75 -15.63 3.57
CA PRO A 163 23.38 -16.66 2.59
C PRO A 163 22.06 -17.38 2.89
N SER A 164 21.65 -17.43 4.17
CA SER A 164 20.39 -18.04 4.60
C SER A 164 19.14 -17.37 4.05
N VAL A 165 19.23 -16.14 3.53
CA VAL A 165 18.11 -15.43 2.85
C VAL A 165 17.84 -16.02 1.46
N GLY A 166 18.83 -16.67 0.86
CA GLY A 166 18.76 -17.21 -0.49
C GLY A 166 19.20 -16.19 -1.56
N ALA A 167 19.80 -16.73 -2.63
CA ALA A 167 20.42 -15.91 -3.68
C ALA A 167 19.42 -15.01 -4.41
N LEU A 168 18.23 -15.53 -4.76
CA LEU A 168 17.21 -14.76 -5.46
C LEU A 168 16.70 -13.61 -4.60
N ALA A 169 16.34 -13.84 -3.34
CA ALA A 169 15.83 -12.79 -2.46
C ALA A 169 16.87 -11.69 -2.18
N ALA A 170 18.15 -12.07 -2.02
CA ALA A 170 19.24 -11.11 -1.85
C ALA A 170 19.45 -10.28 -3.14
N ALA A 171 19.37 -10.91 -4.32
CA ALA A 171 19.47 -10.23 -5.61
C ALA A 171 18.30 -9.25 -5.80
N VAL A 172 17.06 -9.64 -5.52
CA VAL A 172 15.89 -8.75 -5.62
C VAL A 172 16.06 -7.52 -4.74
N CYS A 173 16.49 -7.69 -3.47
CA CYS A 173 16.77 -6.56 -2.57
C CYS A 173 17.75 -5.58 -3.19
N TRP A 174 18.88 -6.07 -3.67
CA TRP A 174 19.96 -5.26 -4.25
C TRP A 174 19.56 -4.57 -5.55
N LEU A 175 18.97 -5.33 -6.48
CA LEU A 175 18.59 -4.84 -7.80
C LEU A 175 17.47 -3.81 -7.74
N ARG A 176 16.51 -3.98 -6.80
CA ARG A 176 15.48 -2.96 -6.57
C ARG A 176 16.09 -1.62 -6.14
N VAL A 177 17.08 -1.63 -5.23
CA VAL A 177 17.78 -0.37 -4.86
C VAL A 177 18.51 0.21 -6.06
N GLN A 178 19.16 -0.60 -6.89
CA GLN A 178 19.81 -0.11 -8.10
C GLN A 178 18.81 0.54 -9.06
N ALA A 179 17.63 -0.05 -9.26
CA ALA A 179 16.59 0.55 -10.09
C ALA A 179 16.12 1.90 -9.53
N LEU A 180 15.92 1.99 -8.21
CA LEU A 180 15.51 3.24 -7.54
C LEU A 180 16.63 4.33 -7.55
N THR A 181 17.86 3.97 -7.93
CA THR A 181 19.01 4.87 -8.02
C THR A 181 19.53 5.02 -9.44
N GLY A 182 18.66 4.97 -10.44
CA GLY A 182 18.94 5.30 -11.83
C GLY A 182 19.51 4.17 -12.69
N SER A 183 19.57 2.95 -12.17
CA SER A 183 20.13 1.79 -12.90
C SER A 183 19.06 0.74 -13.24
N ALA A 184 17.82 1.16 -13.52
CA ALA A 184 16.68 0.24 -13.72
C ALA A 184 16.91 -0.74 -14.89
N ALA A 185 17.48 -0.29 -16.03
CA ALA A 185 17.70 -1.16 -17.20
C ALA A 185 18.68 -2.31 -16.89
N SER A 186 19.85 -2.01 -16.34
CA SER A 186 20.83 -3.04 -15.98
C SER A 186 20.35 -3.90 -14.80
N ALA A 187 19.52 -3.35 -13.90
CA ALA A 187 18.94 -4.09 -12.80
C ALA A 187 17.91 -5.12 -13.29
N LEU A 188 17.05 -4.75 -14.24
CA LEU A 188 16.07 -5.65 -14.84
C LEU A 188 16.76 -6.80 -15.59
N GLU A 189 17.71 -6.49 -16.47
CA GLU A 189 18.47 -7.51 -17.20
C GLU A 189 19.12 -8.53 -16.25
N ARG A 190 19.73 -8.05 -15.17
CA ARG A 190 20.35 -8.92 -14.16
C ARG A 190 19.31 -9.72 -13.38
N LEU A 191 18.16 -9.14 -13.09
CA LEU A 191 17.07 -9.85 -12.40
C LEU A 191 16.58 -11.03 -13.24
N ASP A 192 16.39 -10.84 -14.55
CA ASP A 192 16.00 -11.90 -15.47
C ASP A 192 17.02 -13.04 -15.53
N GLN A 193 18.30 -12.70 -15.52
CA GLN A 193 19.37 -13.71 -15.45
C GLN A 193 19.31 -14.50 -14.15
N VAL A 194 19.13 -13.80 -13.01
CA VAL A 194 19.05 -14.43 -11.69
C VAL A 194 17.80 -15.31 -11.58
N ILE A 195 16.64 -14.87 -12.09
CA ILE A 195 15.41 -15.68 -12.15
C ILE A 195 15.64 -16.95 -12.97
N LYS A 196 16.29 -16.87 -14.13
CA LYS A 196 16.61 -18.07 -14.96
C LYS A 196 17.49 -19.08 -14.23
N ILE A 197 18.46 -18.60 -13.44
CA ILE A 197 19.39 -19.47 -12.71
C ILE A 197 18.76 -20.05 -11.44
N TYR A 198 18.02 -19.26 -10.70
CA TYR A 198 17.50 -19.59 -9.37
C TYR A 198 15.97 -19.72 -9.31
N GLY A 199 15.27 -19.77 -10.44
CA GLY A 199 13.80 -19.80 -10.49
C GLY A 199 13.14 -21.07 -9.91
N LYS A 200 13.93 -22.08 -9.57
CA LYS A 200 13.45 -23.31 -8.85
C LYS A 200 13.58 -23.14 -7.33
N VAL A 201 13.01 -22.07 -6.81
CA VAL A 201 13.00 -21.72 -5.38
C VAL A 201 11.55 -21.67 -4.88
N ASP A 202 11.38 -21.25 -3.62
CA ASP A 202 10.05 -20.98 -3.05
C ASP A 202 9.21 -20.11 -4.03
N PRO A 203 8.02 -20.56 -4.42
CA PRO A 203 7.15 -19.84 -5.34
C PRO A 203 6.81 -18.40 -4.88
N LEU A 204 6.77 -18.16 -3.56
CA LEU A 204 6.55 -16.81 -3.02
C LEU A 204 7.70 -15.86 -3.36
N VAL A 205 8.95 -16.35 -3.26
CA VAL A 205 10.14 -15.55 -3.60
C VAL A 205 10.20 -15.29 -5.10
N LEU A 206 9.83 -16.28 -5.92
CA LEU A 206 9.77 -16.12 -7.36
C LEU A 206 8.71 -15.09 -7.77
N ARG A 207 7.49 -15.19 -7.26
CA ARG A 207 6.43 -14.20 -7.54
C ARG A 207 6.83 -12.79 -7.14
N TRP A 208 7.48 -12.65 -5.98
CA TRP A 208 8.01 -11.35 -5.56
C TRP A 208 9.10 -10.84 -6.51
N ALA A 209 10.02 -11.69 -6.98
CA ALA A 209 11.03 -11.31 -7.97
C ALA A 209 10.38 -10.84 -9.27
N GLN A 210 9.35 -11.54 -9.74
CA GLN A 210 8.58 -11.16 -10.92
C GLN A 210 7.86 -9.82 -10.72
N ALA A 211 7.21 -9.58 -9.58
CA ALA A 211 6.56 -8.31 -9.28
C ALA A 211 7.55 -7.12 -9.32
N VAL A 212 8.76 -7.32 -8.76
CA VAL A 212 9.82 -6.30 -8.81
C VAL A 212 10.35 -6.10 -10.24
N GLY A 213 10.45 -7.16 -11.04
CA GLY A 213 10.78 -7.08 -12.47
C GLY A 213 9.73 -6.29 -13.26
N ALA A 214 8.46 -6.51 -12.97
CA ALA A 214 7.35 -5.77 -13.57
C ALA A 214 7.43 -4.27 -13.26
N ASP A 215 7.69 -3.90 -12.01
CA ASP A 215 7.88 -2.49 -11.61
C ASP A 215 9.05 -1.86 -12.37
N MET A 216 10.19 -2.56 -12.48
CA MET A 216 11.37 -2.07 -13.21
C MET A 216 11.06 -1.88 -14.69
N ALA A 217 10.40 -2.84 -15.33
CA ALA A 217 10.00 -2.76 -16.73
C ALA A 217 9.04 -1.59 -16.98
N ALA A 218 8.07 -1.38 -16.07
CA ALA A 218 7.15 -0.26 -16.12
C ALA A 218 7.85 1.10 -15.96
N MET A 219 8.87 1.20 -15.07
CA MET A 219 9.71 2.41 -14.94
C MET A 219 10.46 2.74 -16.24
N LEU A 220 10.82 1.72 -17.01
CA LEU A 220 11.52 1.85 -18.29
C LEU A 220 10.58 2.07 -19.48
N GLY A 221 9.26 2.01 -19.28
CA GLY A 221 8.27 2.07 -20.37
C GLY A 221 8.24 0.82 -21.25
N GLN A 222 8.76 -0.30 -20.76
CA GLN A 222 8.78 -1.59 -21.45
C GLN A 222 7.48 -2.35 -21.17
N THR A 223 6.40 -1.97 -21.85
CA THR A 223 5.03 -2.44 -21.55
C THR A 223 4.90 -3.96 -21.65
N GLU A 224 5.42 -4.58 -22.73
CA GLU A 224 5.32 -6.03 -22.95
C GLU A 224 6.12 -6.83 -21.90
N ALA A 225 7.29 -6.32 -21.50
CA ALA A 225 8.08 -6.94 -20.44
C ALA A 225 7.39 -6.82 -19.07
N ALA A 226 6.78 -5.67 -18.78
CA ALA A 226 5.98 -5.48 -17.57
C ALA A 226 4.76 -6.41 -17.52
N ASP A 227 4.03 -6.55 -18.63
CA ASP A 227 2.89 -7.49 -18.77
C ASP A 227 3.32 -8.92 -18.48
N LEU A 228 4.44 -9.37 -19.08
CA LEU A 228 4.96 -10.71 -18.86
C LEU A 228 5.29 -10.96 -17.39
N HIS A 229 6.05 -10.06 -16.78
CA HIS A 229 6.42 -10.18 -15.38
C HIS A 229 5.21 -10.11 -14.43
N PHE A 230 4.22 -9.25 -14.68
CA PHE A 230 2.98 -9.21 -13.90
C PHE A 230 2.16 -10.49 -14.05
N SER A 231 2.07 -11.04 -15.27
CA SER A 231 1.39 -12.31 -15.51
C SER A 231 2.03 -13.45 -14.72
N GLU A 232 3.35 -13.55 -14.72
CA GLU A 232 4.10 -14.53 -13.93
C GLU A 232 3.92 -14.31 -12.42
N ALA A 233 3.95 -13.04 -11.94
CA ALA A 233 3.76 -12.71 -10.55
C ALA A 233 2.36 -13.03 -10.02
N THR A 234 1.35 -13.02 -10.90
CA THR A 234 -0.06 -13.25 -10.57
C THR A 234 -0.57 -14.64 -10.96
N THR A 235 0.31 -15.52 -11.42
CA THR A 235 -0.01 -16.95 -11.62
C THR A 235 -0.62 -17.53 -10.34
N ASP A 236 -1.60 -18.40 -10.44
CA ASP A 236 -2.35 -18.96 -9.31
C ASP A 236 -3.18 -17.92 -8.51
N GLY A 237 -3.53 -16.80 -9.15
CA GLY A 237 -4.43 -15.80 -8.60
C GLY A 237 -3.76 -14.55 -8.03
N GLY A 238 -2.47 -14.61 -7.66
CA GLY A 238 -1.73 -13.47 -7.10
C GLY A 238 -2.24 -12.99 -5.73
N ASP A 239 -1.46 -12.14 -5.07
CA ASP A 239 -1.96 -11.38 -3.93
C ASP A 239 -2.55 -10.03 -4.38
N ILE A 240 -3.40 -9.43 -3.54
CA ILE A 240 -4.08 -8.18 -3.88
C ILE A 240 -3.11 -7.04 -4.18
N PRO A 241 -2.01 -6.81 -3.42
CA PRO A 241 -1.04 -5.78 -3.76
C PRO A 241 -0.43 -5.93 -5.16
N THR A 242 -0.07 -7.15 -5.57
CA THR A 242 0.49 -7.42 -6.90
C THR A 242 -0.55 -7.22 -8.01
N LEU A 243 -1.81 -7.67 -7.80
CA LEU A 243 -2.91 -7.42 -8.74
C LEU A 243 -3.19 -5.93 -8.91
N VAL A 244 -3.12 -5.16 -7.82
CA VAL A 244 -3.30 -3.71 -7.84
C VAL A 244 -2.16 -2.99 -8.57
N ALA A 245 -0.90 -3.45 -8.39
CA ALA A 245 0.23 -2.93 -9.16
C ALA A 245 0.09 -3.23 -10.66
N PHE A 246 -0.39 -4.42 -11.02
CA PHE A 246 -0.71 -4.75 -12.41
C PHE A 246 -1.85 -3.88 -12.97
N ALA A 247 -2.90 -3.65 -12.18
CA ALA A 247 -3.99 -2.76 -12.57
C ALA A 247 -3.49 -1.31 -12.79
N ASP A 248 -2.56 -0.82 -11.97
CA ASP A 248 -1.94 0.49 -12.17
C ASP A 248 -1.13 0.55 -13.48
N HIS A 249 -0.37 -0.49 -13.80
CA HIS A 249 0.33 -0.61 -15.08
C HIS A 249 -0.64 -0.61 -16.28
N LEU A 250 -1.77 -1.32 -16.18
CA LEU A 250 -2.81 -1.33 -17.21
C LEU A 250 -3.45 0.05 -17.39
N LEU A 251 -3.73 0.77 -16.28
CA LEU A 251 -4.24 2.14 -16.31
C LEU A 251 -3.24 3.11 -16.96
N ASP A 252 -1.96 2.96 -16.66
CA ASP A 252 -0.88 3.76 -17.25
C ASP A 252 -0.72 3.47 -18.76
N SER A 253 -0.97 2.25 -19.17
CA SER A 253 -0.96 1.79 -20.57
C SER A 253 -2.28 2.06 -21.32
N ASN A 254 -3.20 2.83 -20.72
CA ASN A 254 -4.53 3.14 -21.27
C ASN A 254 -5.39 1.91 -21.61
N ARG A 255 -5.33 0.89 -20.74
CA ARG A 255 -6.06 -0.39 -20.87
C ARG A 255 -7.07 -0.59 -19.72
N PRO A 256 -8.02 0.35 -19.48
CA PRO A 256 -8.92 0.30 -18.32
C PRO A 256 -9.91 -0.87 -18.36
N ALA A 257 -10.28 -1.40 -19.55
CA ALA A 257 -11.18 -2.56 -19.64
C ALA A 257 -10.54 -3.82 -19.03
N GLU A 258 -9.23 -3.98 -19.17
CA GLU A 258 -8.50 -5.13 -18.60
C GLU A 258 -8.42 -5.02 -17.07
N VAL A 259 -8.39 -3.82 -16.51
CA VAL A 259 -8.47 -3.62 -15.05
C VAL A 259 -9.79 -4.14 -14.49
N LEU A 260 -10.92 -3.86 -15.15
CA LEU A 260 -12.22 -4.37 -14.72
C LEU A 260 -12.26 -5.91 -14.73
N THR A 261 -11.61 -6.53 -15.72
CA THR A 261 -11.50 -7.99 -15.80
C THR A 261 -10.56 -8.56 -14.74
N LEU A 262 -9.38 -7.96 -14.58
CA LEU A 262 -8.35 -8.42 -13.64
C LEU A 262 -8.84 -8.41 -12.18
N LEU A 263 -9.57 -7.36 -11.80
CA LEU A 263 -9.98 -7.13 -10.42
C LEU A 263 -11.42 -7.60 -10.11
N ALA A 264 -12.15 -8.17 -11.08
CA ALA A 264 -13.52 -8.64 -10.89
C ALA A 264 -13.62 -9.65 -9.74
N GLY A 265 -14.37 -9.31 -8.68
CA GLY A 265 -14.64 -10.20 -7.55
C GLY A 265 -13.42 -10.58 -6.71
N ARG A 266 -12.29 -9.87 -6.86
CA ARG A 266 -11.04 -10.24 -6.18
C ARG A 266 -11.00 -9.87 -4.70
N SER A 267 -11.49 -8.69 -4.34
CA SER A 267 -11.45 -8.19 -2.96
C SER A 267 -12.35 -6.97 -2.81
N GLU A 268 -12.76 -6.70 -1.58
CA GLU A 268 -13.46 -5.47 -1.18
C GLU A 268 -12.51 -4.43 -0.55
N ALA A 269 -11.20 -4.57 -0.73
CA ALA A 269 -10.23 -3.61 -0.25
C ALA A 269 -10.33 -2.28 -1.02
N ASP A 270 -10.11 -1.16 -0.31
CA ASP A 270 -10.19 0.19 -0.88
C ASP A 270 -9.24 0.38 -2.07
N ILE A 271 -8.06 -0.24 -2.01
CA ILE A 271 -7.09 -0.20 -3.11
C ILE A 271 -7.61 -0.86 -4.40
N VAL A 272 -8.48 -1.88 -4.29
CA VAL A 272 -9.14 -2.53 -5.44
C VAL A 272 -10.26 -1.64 -5.97
N TYR A 273 -11.15 -1.17 -5.09
CA TYR A 273 -12.26 -0.29 -5.50
C TYR A 273 -11.76 1.01 -6.14
N LEU A 274 -10.63 1.55 -5.70
CA LEU A 274 -10.04 2.72 -6.33
C LEU A 274 -9.69 2.47 -7.80
N ARG A 275 -9.04 1.34 -8.13
CA ARG A 275 -8.68 1.00 -9.52
C ARG A 275 -9.93 0.73 -10.36
N LEU A 276 -10.94 0.07 -9.78
CA LEU A 276 -12.23 -0.14 -10.44
C LEU A 276 -12.96 1.19 -10.69
N ALA A 277 -12.93 2.14 -9.73
CA ALA A 277 -13.54 3.46 -9.90
C ALA A 277 -12.83 4.28 -10.98
N ILE A 278 -11.49 4.27 -11.01
CA ILE A 278 -10.70 4.97 -12.04
C ILE A 278 -10.97 4.36 -13.43
N ALA A 279 -10.89 3.03 -13.55
CA ALA A 279 -11.14 2.33 -14.80
C ALA A 279 -12.58 2.53 -15.28
N GLY A 280 -13.55 2.40 -14.38
CA GLY A 280 -14.97 2.59 -14.68
C GLY A 280 -15.27 4.02 -15.12
N LYS A 281 -14.68 5.02 -14.48
CA LYS A 281 -14.84 6.43 -14.90
C LYS A 281 -14.27 6.67 -16.31
N ARG A 282 -13.12 6.05 -16.64
CA ARG A 282 -12.52 6.18 -17.98
C ARG A 282 -13.34 5.51 -19.09
N LEU A 283 -14.20 4.55 -18.74
CA LEU A 283 -15.03 3.76 -19.65
C LEU A 283 -16.51 4.15 -19.63
N ASP A 284 -16.90 5.13 -18.82
CA ASP A 284 -18.31 5.44 -18.53
C ASP A 284 -19.13 4.21 -18.08
N ASP A 285 -18.48 3.31 -17.29
CA ASP A 285 -19.09 2.09 -16.77
C ASP A 285 -20.17 2.41 -15.73
N ALA A 286 -21.36 1.84 -15.89
CA ALA A 286 -22.51 2.07 -15.02
C ALA A 286 -22.26 1.74 -13.52
N ARG A 287 -21.24 0.95 -13.20
CA ARG A 287 -20.84 0.60 -11.83
C ARG A 287 -19.93 1.63 -11.17
N ALA A 288 -19.31 2.54 -11.93
CA ALA A 288 -18.35 3.52 -11.43
C ALA A 288 -18.93 4.42 -10.31
N PRO A 289 -20.19 4.91 -10.38
CA PRO A 289 -20.80 5.69 -9.31
C PRO A 289 -20.89 4.93 -7.97
N HIS A 290 -21.17 3.62 -8.02
CA HIS A 290 -21.23 2.79 -6.82
C HIS A 290 -19.85 2.68 -6.14
N TRP A 291 -18.78 2.38 -6.88
CA TRP A 291 -17.43 2.31 -6.33
C TRP A 291 -16.96 3.65 -5.80
N THR A 292 -17.32 4.75 -6.49
CA THR A 292 -17.00 6.11 -6.07
C THR A 292 -17.67 6.48 -4.74
N ALA A 293 -18.97 6.20 -4.59
CA ALA A 293 -19.70 6.48 -3.37
C ALA A 293 -19.15 5.67 -2.18
N LEU A 294 -18.91 4.37 -2.39
CA LEU A 294 -18.36 3.49 -1.37
C LEU A 294 -16.99 3.97 -0.86
N LEU A 295 -16.09 4.39 -1.75
CA LEU A 295 -14.78 4.93 -1.38
C LEU A 295 -14.91 6.26 -0.64
N ALA A 296 -15.77 7.16 -1.09
CA ALA A 296 -16.01 8.44 -0.42
C ALA A 296 -16.47 8.25 1.03
N ASP A 297 -17.41 7.32 1.26
CA ASP A 297 -17.91 6.99 2.61
C ASP A 297 -16.80 6.39 3.49
N ARG A 298 -15.97 5.50 2.94
CA ARG A 298 -14.87 4.86 3.67
C ARG A 298 -13.78 5.85 4.04
N PHE A 299 -13.36 6.72 3.13
CA PHE A 299 -12.38 7.76 3.43
C PHE A 299 -12.91 8.78 4.44
N ALA A 300 -14.20 9.18 4.32
CA ALA A 300 -14.84 10.05 5.30
C ALA A 300 -14.87 9.42 6.70
N ALA A 301 -15.20 8.11 6.79
CA ALA A 301 -15.20 7.38 8.06
C ALA A 301 -13.79 7.25 8.66
N ALA A 302 -12.77 6.97 7.84
CA ALA A 302 -11.37 6.89 8.28
C ALA A 302 -10.89 8.24 8.81
N ASN A 303 -11.16 9.33 8.10
CA ASN A 303 -10.81 10.69 8.52
C ASN A 303 -11.50 11.11 9.82
N ALA A 304 -12.78 10.78 9.98
CA ALA A 304 -13.53 11.03 11.22
C ALA A 304 -12.94 10.23 12.40
N GLY A 305 -12.40 9.05 12.16
CA GLY A 305 -11.71 8.21 13.14
C GLY A 305 -10.25 8.61 13.40
N GLY A 306 -9.73 9.64 12.73
CA GLY A 306 -8.33 10.06 12.84
C GLY A 306 -7.31 9.06 12.24
N VAL A 307 -7.80 8.14 11.40
CA VAL A 307 -6.97 7.10 10.78
C VAL A 307 -6.50 7.57 9.41
N GLN A 308 -5.21 7.81 9.24
CA GLN A 308 -4.60 8.28 7.98
C GLN A 308 -3.72 7.19 7.34
N LEU A 309 -4.27 6.00 7.14
CA LEU A 309 -3.50 4.86 6.60
C LEU A 309 -3.36 4.88 5.06
N HIS A 310 -4.20 5.60 4.34
CA HIS A 310 -4.34 5.49 2.88
C HIS A 310 -4.21 6.82 2.15
N LEU A 311 -3.28 7.68 2.59
CA LEU A 311 -3.07 9.03 2.02
C LEU A 311 -2.81 9.00 0.50
N ARG A 312 -2.04 8.01 0.00
CA ARG A 312 -1.78 7.82 -1.44
C ARG A 312 -3.06 7.52 -2.20
N GLU A 313 -3.84 6.57 -1.72
CA GLU A 313 -5.08 6.12 -2.33
C GLU A 313 -6.13 7.24 -2.32
N GLU A 314 -6.25 7.94 -1.21
CA GLU A 314 -7.17 9.08 -1.09
C GLU A 314 -6.75 10.24 -2.01
N ALA A 315 -5.44 10.56 -2.09
CA ALA A 315 -4.93 11.56 -3.02
C ALA A 315 -5.24 11.20 -4.47
N ARG A 316 -5.09 9.94 -4.85
CA ARG A 316 -5.45 9.45 -6.19
C ARG A 316 -6.96 9.50 -6.43
N PHE A 317 -7.77 9.16 -5.44
CA PHE A 317 -9.22 9.26 -5.51
C PHE A 317 -9.67 10.71 -5.75
N GLU A 318 -9.12 11.64 -4.99
CA GLU A 318 -9.44 13.07 -5.17
C GLU A 318 -8.97 13.58 -6.55
N LEU A 319 -7.78 13.18 -7.02
CA LEU A 319 -7.27 13.59 -8.32
C LEU A 319 -8.03 12.94 -9.50
N GLU A 320 -8.06 11.60 -9.52
CA GLU A 320 -8.45 10.83 -10.72
C GLU A 320 -9.98 10.61 -10.79
N VAL A 321 -10.65 10.52 -9.63
CA VAL A 321 -12.09 10.24 -9.58
C VAL A 321 -12.90 11.51 -9.36
N ARG A 322 -12.58 12.32 -8.34
CA ARG A 322 -13.33 13.53 -8.00
C ARG A 322 -12.90 14.77 -8.76
N GLY A 323 -11.64 14.85 -9.19
CA GLY A 323 -11.08 16.03 -9.86
C GLY A 323 -10.75 17.18 -8.90
N ASP A 324 -10.68 16.92 -7.58
CA ASP A 324 -10.26 17.90 -6.57
C ASP A 324 -8.74 17.92 -6.46
N ALA A 325 -8.10 18.71 -7.31
CA ALA A 325 -6.65 18.83 -7.36
C ALA A 325 -6.04 19.44 -6.10
N ALA A 326 -6.75 20.34 -5.40
CA ALA A 326 -6.23 21.00 -4.21
C ALA A 326 -6.15 20.02 -3.02
N THR A 327 -7.24 19.27 -2.78
CA THR A 327 -7.26 18.20 -1.76
C THR A 327 -6.26 17.10 -2.10
N ALA A 328 -6.20 16.68 -3.37
CA ALA A 328 -5.24 15.66 -3.83
C ALA A 328 -3.78 16.07 -3.56
N LEU A 329 -3.40 17.32 -3.84
CA LEU A 329 -2.06 17.83 -3.57
C LEU A 329 -1.73 17.82 -2.08
N LYS A 330 -2.65 18.28 -1.24
CA LYS A 330 -2.48 18.27 0.23
C LYS A 330 -2.20 16.85 0.74
N LEU A 331 -2.98 15.87 0.29
CA LEU A 331 -2.83 14.47 0.69
C LEU A 331 -1.54 13.84 0.13
N ALA A 332 -1.20 14.11 -1.13
CA ALA A 332 0.03 13.63 -1.74
C ALA A 332 1.28 14.16 -1.03
N LEU A 333 1.31 15.43 -0.64
CA LEU A 333 2.39 16.03 0.14
C LEU A 333 2.46 15.45 1.57
N ALA A 334 1.33 15.14 2.19
CA ALA A 334 1.30 14.47 3.49
C ALA A 334 1.87 13.04 3.38
N ASN A 335 1.50 12.30 2.33
CA ASN A 335 2.03 10.97 2.05
C ASN A 335 3.55 11.01 1.77
N TRP A 336 4.03 12.02 1.01
CA TRP A 336 5.45 12.16 0.69
C TRP A 336 6.36 12.31 1.92
N LYS A 337 5.85 12.83 3.02
CA LYS A 337 6.58 12.89 4.29
C LYS A 337 6.81 11.51 4.92
N ILE A 338 5.97 10.53 4.57
CA ILE A 338 5.96 9.20 5.15
C ILE A 338 6.62 8.18 4.20
N GLN A 339 6.30 8.27 2.89
CA GLN A 339 6.75 7.32 1.86
C GLN A 339 7.34 8.07 0.67
N LYS A 340 8.38 7.50 0.06
CA LYS A 340 9.11 8.10 -1.07
C LYS A 340 9.36 7.09 -2.19
N GLU A 341 8.34 6.33 -2.54
CA GLU A 341 8.39 5.42 -3.68
C GLU A 341 8.21 6.19 -5.02
N PRO A 342 8.60 5.62 -6.16
CA PRO A 342 8.40 6.27 -7.47
C PRO A 342 6.96 6.71 -7.73
N SER A 343 5.98 5.90 -7.30
CA SER A 343 4.55 6.22 -7.40
C SER A 343 4.15 7.44 -6.56
N ASP A 344 4.78 7.63 -5.38
CA ASP A 344 4.54 8.80 -4.52
C ASP A 344 5.12 10.06 -5.15
N ALA A 345 6.36 9.97 -5.66
CA ALA A 345 7.00 11.07 -6.39
C ALA A 345 6.14 11.50 -7.57
N ARG A 346 5.69 10.54 -8.39
CA ARG A 346 4.81 10.79 -9.53
C ARG A 346 3.50 11.46 -9.11
N LEU A 347 2.87 10.98 -8.05
CA LEU A 347 1.60 11.53 -7.55
C LEU A 347 1.74 12.99 -7.11
N VAL A 348 2.81 13.36 -6.40
CA VAL A 348 3.06 14.76 -6.04
C VAL A 348 3.24 15.63 -7.28
N LEU A 349 3.99 15.17 -8.30
CA LEU A 349 4.17 15.92 -9.54
C LEU A 349 2.85 16.10 -10.30
N GLN A 350 2.03 15.05 -10.38
CA GLN A 350 0.71 15.10 -11.03
C GLN A 350 -0.23 16.05 -10.32
N THR A 351 -0.31 15.97 -8.99
CA THR A 351 -1.21 16.83 -8.20
C THR A 351 -0.75 18.28 -8.18
N ALA A 352 0.57 18.55 -8.14
CA ALA A 352 1.13 19.89 -8.22
C ALA A 352 0.80 20.57 -9.57
N LEU A 353 0.89 19.83 -10.68
CA LEU A 353 0.50 20.30 -12.00
C LEU A 353 -1.01 20.56 -12.10
N ALA A 354 -1.83 19.64 -11.58
CA ALA A 354 -3.29 19.74 -11.61
C ALA A 354 -3.81 20.91 -10.74
N ALA A 355 -3.20 21.13 -9.57
CA ALA A 355 -3.51 22.25 -8.67
C ALA A 355 -2.89 23.58 -9.12
N ASN A 356 -2.14 23.59 -10.24
CA ASN A 356 -1.40 24.75 -10.74
C ASN A 356 -0.42 25.35 -9.70
N ASP A 357 0.18 24.48 -8.87
CA ASP A 357 1.20 24.83 -7.87
C ASP A 357 2.51 24.04 -8.12
N PRO A 358 3.30 24.41 -9.16
CA PRO A 358 4.55 23.72 -9.47
C PRO A 358 5.62 23.87 -8.38
N ALA A 359 5.48 24.87 -7.48
CA ALA A 359 6.42 25.07 -6.38
C ALA A 359 6.32 23.97 -5.33
N ALA A 360 5.13 23.42 -5.11
CA ALA A 360 4.89 22.31 -4.18
C ALA A 360 5.69 21.03 -4.50
N ALA A 361 6.18 20.88 -5.74
CA ALA A 361 6.99 19.74 -6.17
C ALA A 361 8.49 19.85 -5.81
N ALA A 362 8.95 20.92 -5.16
CA ALA A 362 10.38 21.21 -4.97
C ALA A 362 11.12 20.07 -4.26
N ASP A 363 10.58 19.56 -3.16
CA ASP A 363 11.21 18.49 -2.37
C ASP A 363 11.32 17.16 -3.15
N VAL A 364 10.29 16.86 -3.96
CA VAL A 364 10.27 15.66 -4.82
C VAL A 364 11.32 15.77 -5.92
N LEU A 365 11.43 16.93 -6.57
CA LEU A 365 12.43 17.18 -7.61
C LEU A 365 13.85 17.07 -7.04
N ALA A 366 14.10 17.63 -5.87
CA ALA A 366 15.40 17.51 -5.19
C ALA A 366 15.70 16.04 -4.80
N PHE A 367 14.70 15.28 -4.39
CA PHE A 367 14.88 13.85 -4.11
C PHE A 367 15.21 13.05 -5.36
N ILE A 368 14.51 13.29 -6.48
CA ILE A 368 14.78 12.62 -7.77
C ILE A 368 16.19 12.93 -8.23
N GLU A 369 16.63 14.18 -8.19
CA GLU A 369 17.99 14.61 -8.54
C GLU A 369 19.03 13.92 -7.65
N LYS A 370 18.85 13.96 -6.34
CA LYS A 370 19.77 13.35 -5.37
C LYS A 370 19.92 11.85 -5.53
N THR A 371 18.82 11.15 -5.82
CA THR A 371 18.82 9.68 -5.94
C THR A 371 19.18 9.19 -7.33
N GLY A 372 19.02 10.02 -8.35
CA GLY A 372 19.13 9.64 -9.76
C GLY A 372 17.94 8.81 -10.23
N LEU A 373 16.80 8.83 -9.52
CA LEU A 373 15.59 8.09 -9.89
C LEU A 373 15.18 8.44 -11.33
N ALA A 374 15.16 7.43 -12.19
CA ALA A 374 14.75 7.54 -13.59
C ALA A 374 13.51 6.68 -13.83
N ASP A 375 12.41 7.32 -14.21
CA ASP A 375 11.13 6.68 -14.53
C ASP A 375 10.50 7.43 -15.71
N THR A 376 10.21 6.72 -16.79
CA THR A 376 9.64 7.30 -18.02
C THR A 376 8.29 7.97 -17.79
N ARG A 377 7.57 7.61 -16.73
CA ARG A 377 6.29 8.21 -16.35
C ARG A 377 6.45 9.52 -15.56
N ILE A 378 7.63 9.73 -14.95
CA ILE A 378 7.97 10.92 -14.16
C ILE A 378 8.56 12.03 -15.05
N LYS A 379 9.42 11.68 -15.98
CA LYS A 379 10.16 12.65 -16.82
C LYS A 379 9.26 13.71 -17.48
N PRO A 380 8.13 13.34 -18.15
CA PRO A 380 7.25 14.35 -18.76
C PRO A 380 6.62 15.32 -17.76
N LEU A 381 6.41 14.86 -16.51
CA LEU A 381 5.88 15.72 -15.45
C LEU A 381 6.90 16.72 -14.96
N GLN A 382 8.18 16.33 -14.85
CA GLN A 382 9.29 17.22 -14.52
C GLN A 382 9.44 18.33 -15.57
N ASP A 383 9.35 17.98 -16.86
CA ASP A 383 9.48 18.93 -17.95
C ASP A 383 8.35 19.98 -17.92
N LYS A 384 7.09 19.53 -17.72
CA LYS A 384 5.94 20.44 -17.57
C LYS A 384 6.04 21.35 -16.34
N ILE A 385 6.61 20.85 -15.22
CA ILE A 385 6.84 21.68 -14.02
C ILE A 385 7.92 22.73 -14.30
N ALA A 386 8.99 22.37 -15.02
CA ALA A 386 10.04 23.30 -15.39
C ALA A 386 9.51 24.42 -16.31
N GLU A 387 8.69 24.08 -17.30
CA GLU A 387 8.02 25.03 -18.19
C GLU A 387 7.13 26.03 -17.44
N LYS A 388 6.40 25.59 -16.40
CA LYS A 388 5.54 26.47 -15.59
C LYS A 388 6.30 27.38 -14.62
N LYS A 389 7.57 27.10 -14.33
CA LYS A 389 8.41 27.92 -13.46
C LYS A 389 9.19 29.00 -14.22
N SER A 390 9.34 28.84 -15.54
CA SER A 390 9.93 29.82 -16.47
C SER A 390 8.93 30.88 -16.93
#